data_cda3c4ee7a2821614d4d22578afc442e
#
_entry.id   cda3c4ee7a2821614d4d22578afc442e
#
_cell.length_a   1.000
_cell.length_b   1.000
_cell.length_c   1.000
_cell.angle_alpha   90.00
_cell.angle_beta   90.00
_cell.angle_gamma   90.00
#
_symmetry.space_group_name_H-M   'P 1'
#
loop_
_entity.id
_entity.type
_entity.pdbx_description
1 polymer ?
#
loop_
_entity_poly.entity_id
_entity_poly.type
_entity_poly.pdbx_seq_one_letter_code
_entity_poly.pdbx_strand_id
1 'polypeptide(L)'
;LEPAYYHNTANTTAPVITVSGSGANAGFAQLYNENVFASDCSFADINTTPYVYFVYCLLKDKKTELDSLQKGAAQPHVYAKDINALATLIPPEEMLKLYTKYASPYFEKIGVLKEQIKKLNQSRDRLLPKLMNDEINI
;
A
#
# COMPACT_ATOMS: atom_id res chain seq x y z
N LEU A 1 -4.93 1.56 -6.02
CA LEU A 1 -4.63 2.92 -6.46
C LEU A 1 -3.27 2.95 -7.15
N GLU A 2 -3.16 3.73 -8.21
CA GLU A 2 -1.88 4.06 -8.83
C GLU A 2 -1.14 5.09 -7.96
N PRO A 3 0.23 5.08 -7.93
CA PRO A 3 0.99 6.14 -7.30
C PRO A 3 0.65 7.52 -7.90
N ALA A 4 0.52 8.54 -7.06
CA ALA A 4 0.23 9.89 -7.55
C ALA A 4 1.40 10.45 -8.39
N TYR A 5 2.63 10.16 -7.98
CA TYR A 5 3.86 10.62 -8.62
C TYR A 5 4.99 9.60 -8.41
N TYR A 6 6.02 9.71 -9.23
CA TYR A 6 7.28 8.97 -9.07
C TYR A 6 8.36 9.93 -8.55
N HIS A 7 9.16 9.45 -7.60
CA HIS A 7 10.28 10.19 -7.02
C HIS A 7 11.58 9.40 -7.19
N ASN A 8 12.70 10.08 -7.34
CA ASN A 8 14.01 9.43 -7.54
C ASN A 8 14.65 8.91 -6.24
N THR A 9 14.06 9.25 -5.07
CA THR A 9 14.48 8.78 -3.76
C THR A 9 13.30 8.23 -2.99
N ALA A 10 13.55 7.25 -2.11
CA ALA A 10 12.57 6.74 -1.17
C ALA A 10 12.87 7.26 0.24
N ASN A 11 11.82 7.45 1.05
CA ASN A 11 11.93 7.76 2.47
C ASN A 11 11.41 6.64 3.37
N THR A 12 11.09 5.49 2.79
CA THR A 12 10.61 4.30 3.49
C THR A 12 11.41 3.06 3.09
N THR A 13 11.34 2.01 3.90
CA THR A 13 11.95 0.70 3.62
C THR A 13 10.87 -0.38 3.54
N ALA A 14 10.87 -1.10 2.43
CA ALA A 14 9.87 -2.16 2.20
C ALA A 14 10.03 -3.36 3.17
N PRO A 15 8.92 -4.06 3.46
CA PRO A 15 7.54 -3.76 3.12
C PRO A 15 7.03 -2.52 3.87
N VAL A 16 6.16 -1.73 3.25
CA VAL A 16 5.63 -0.51 3.85
C VAL A 16 4.13 -0.37 3.62
N ILE A 17 3.42 0.07 4.63
CA ILE A 17 2.03 0.47 4.55
C ILE A 17 1.97 1.98 4.50
N THR A 18 1.16 2.53 3.62
CA THR A 18 0.77 3.94 3.64
C THR A 18 -0.72 4.06 3.88
N VAL A 19 -1.12 5.07 4.64
CA VAL A 19 -2.52 5.47 4.83
C VAL A 19 -2.65 6.90 4.34
N SER A 20 -3.42 7.11 3.28
CA SER A 20 -3.60 8.43 2.66
C SER A 20 -4.11 9.45 3.67
N GLY A 21 -3.45 10.60 3.75
CA GLY A 21 -3.75 11.66 4.72
C GLY A 21 -4.87 12.59 4.28
N SER A 22 -5.10 12.75 2.96
CA SER A 22 -6.05 13.75 2.46
C SER A 22 -6.77 13.35 1.17
N GLY A 23 -7.78 14.14 0.83
CA GLY A 23 -8.56 14.01 -0.41
C GLY A 23 -9.55 12.85 -0.40
N ALA A 24 -10.05 12.49 -1.59
CA ALA A 24 -11.09 11.47 -1.77
C ALA A 24 -10.67 10.06 -1.29
N ASN A 25 -9.38 9.82 -1.13
CA ASN A 25 -8.82 8.56 -0.66
C ASN A 25 -8.29 8.64 0.79
N ALA A 26 -8.62 9.69 1.55
CA ALA A 26 -8.20 9.81 2.95
C ALA A 26 -8.57 8.54 3.74
N GLY A 27 -7.63 7.97 4.50
CA GLY A 27 -7.81 6.72 5.22
C GLY A 27 -7.61 5.45 4.39
N PHE A 28 -7.32 5.55 3.08
CA PHE A 28 -7.05 4.36 2.26
C PHE A 28 -5.68 3.77 2.62
N ALA A 29 -5.69 2.53 3.13
CA ALA A 29 -4.47 1.79 3.45
C ALA A 29 -3.98 0.97 2.25
N GLN A 30 -2.72 1.15 1.88
CA GLN A 30 -2.06 0.43 0.79
C GLN A 30 -0.73 -0.17 1.25
N LEU A 31 -0.43 -1.38 0.75
CA LEU A 31 0.81 -2.09 1.00
C LEU A 31 1.70 -2.06 -0.25
N TYR A 32 2.96 -1.70 -0.06
CA TYR A 32 4.02 -1.77 -1.06
C TYR A 32 5.10 -2.75 -0.61
N ASN A 33 5.58 -3.57 -1.54
CA ASN A 33 6.72 -4.46 -1.36
C ASN A 33 8.01 -3.86 -1.99
N GLU A 34 7.99 -2.57 -2.26
CA GLU A 34 9.11 -1.78 -2.75
C GLU A 34 9.26 -0.51 -1.91
N ASN A 35 10.45 0.06 -1.90
CA ASN A 35 10.68 1.33 -1.23
C ASN A 35 9.94 2.45 -1.97
N VAL A 36 9.20 3.27 -1.24
CA VAL A 36 8.42 4.37 -1.81
C VAL A 36 8.77 5.70 -1.15
N PHE A 37 8.44 6.79 -1.82
CA PHE A 37 8.45 8.12 -1.22
C PHE A 37 7.04 8.41 -0.67
N ALA A 38 6.88 8.26 0.64
CA ALA A 38 5.64 8.54 1.34
C ALA A 38 5.50 10.05 1.56
N SER A 39 4.48 10.67 0.95
CA SER A 39 4.13 12.08 1.08
C SER A 39 2.63 12.21 1.24
N ASP A 40 2.17 13.15 2.07
CA ASP A 40 0.78 13.36 2.44
C ASP A 40 0.05 12.07 2.88
N CYS A 41 0.78 11.23 3.61
CA CYS A 41 0.25 9.99 4.17
C CYS A 41 0.94 9.66 5.49
N SER A 42 0.26 8.92 6.35
CA SER A 42 0.90 8.21 7.45
C SER A 42 1.49 6.90 6.92
N PHE A 43 2.64 6.47 7.44
CA PHE A 43 3.22 5.19 7.03
C PHE A 43 3.78 4.41 8.21
N ALA A 44 3.87 3.10 8.03
CA ALA A 44 4.61 2.18 8.88
C ALA A 44 5.37 1.20 7.98
N ASP A 45 6.67 1.10 8.16
CA ASP A 45 7.56 0.25 7.39
C ASP A 45 8.26 -0.79 8.27
N ILE A 46 9.18 -1.56 7.69
CA ILE A 46 9.91 -2.60 8.43
C ILE A 46 10.77 -2.02 9.57
N ASN A 47 11.19 -0.76 9.50
CA ASN A 47 11.91 -0.08 10.58
C ASN A 47 10.97 0.36 11.70
N THR A 48 9.68 0.55 11.40
CA THR A 48 8.64 0.90 12.38
C THR A 48 8.17 -0.35 13.13
N THR A 49 7.96 -1.45 12.41
CA THR A 49 7.52 -2.72 12.99
C THR A 49 7.90 -3.91 12.12
N PRO A 50 8.35 -5.05 12.69
CA PRO A 50 8.58 -6.26 11.92
C PRO A 50 7.26 -6.95 11.48
N TYR A 51 6.11 -6.48 11.95
CA TYR A 51 4.79 -7.09 11.72
C TYR A 51 3.96 -6.31 10.69
N VAL A 52 4.60 -5.74 9.67
CA VAL A 52 3.95 -4.88 8.66
C VAL A 52 2.72 -5.55 8.04
N TYR A 53 2.80 -6.81 7.66
CA TYR A 53 1.68 -7.52 7.04
C TYR A 53 0.48 -7.70 7.99
N PHE A 54 0.74 -7.94 9.28
CA PHE A 54 -0.31 -7.99 10.29
C PHE A 54 -1.00 -6.63 10.43
N VAL A 55 -0.21 -5.55 10.56
CA VAL A 55 -0.74 -4.18 10.66
C VAL A 55 -1.55 -3.82 9.41
N TYR A 56 -1.10 -4.23 8.23
CA TYR A 56 -1.87 -4.03 7.00
C TYR A 56 -3.23 -4.71 7.03
N CYS A 57 -3.28 -5.99 7.43
CA CYS A 57 -4.54 -6.71 7.54
C CYS A 57 -5.46 -6.08 8.59
N LEU A 58 -4.91 -5.65 9.72
CA LEU A 58 -5.64 -4.94 10.77
C LEU A 58 -6.28 -3.65 10.23
N LEU A 59 -5.52 -2.82 9.50
CA LEU A 59 -6.04 -1.59 8.90
C LEU A 59 -7.10 -1.87 7.82
N LYS A 60 -6.98 -2.98 7.10
CA LYS A 60 -8.02 -3.40 6.13
C LYS A 60 -9.30 -3.86 6.83
N ASP A 61 -9.19 -4.58 7.93
CA ASP A 61 -10.32 -4.98 8.77
C ASP A 61 -11.02 -3.75 9.36
N LYS A 62 -10.25 -2.77 9.83
CA LYS A 62 -10.70 -1.51 10.41
C LYS A 62 -11.12 -0.44 9.39
N LYS A 63 -11.34 -0.81 8.12
CA LYS A 63 -11.64 0.17 7.06
C LYS A 63 -12.81 1.08 7.39
N THR A 64 -13.92 0.54 7.91
CA THR A 64 -15.10 1.35 8.27
C THR A 64 -14.78 2.38 9.36
N GLU A 65 -13.97 1.99 10.35
CA GLU A 65 -13.54 2.88 11.41
C GLU A 65 -12.58 3.96 10.85
N LEU A 66 -11.64 3.59 9.97
CA LEU A 66 -10.77 4.54 9.28
C LEU A 66 -11.58 5.55 8.45
N ASP A 67 -12.59 5.09 7.73
CA ASP A 67 -13.47 5.97 6.94
C ASP A 67 -14.22 6.96 7.87
N SER A 68 -14.60 6.54 9.07
CA SER A 68 -15.25 7.40 10.06
C SER A 68 -14.33 8.45 10.70
N LEU A 69 -13.00 8.27 10.60
CA LEU A 69 -12.02 9.25 11.08
C LEU A 69 -11.84 10.46 10.16
N GLN A 70 -12.41 10.41 8.96
CA GLN A 70 -12.32 11.52 8.00
C GLN A 70 -12.94 12.80 8.57
N LYS A 71 -12.16 13.88 8.58
CA LYS A 71 -12.56 15.20 9.05
C LYS A 71 -12.51 16.20 7.90
N GLY A 72 -13.51 17.06 7.81
CA GLY A 72 -13.61 18.09 6.76
C GLY A 72 -14.56 17.70 5.63
N ALA A 73 -15.60 18.52 5.44
CA ALA A 73 -16.65 18.25 4.44
C ALA A 73 -16.18 18.49 3.00
N ALA A 74 -15.32 19.49 2.77
CA ALA A 74 -14.84 19.84 1.44
C ALA A 74 -13.58 19.04 1.03
N GLN A 75 -12.70 18.78 1.98
CA GLN A 75 -11.50 17.99 1.79
C GLN A 75 -11.30 17.07 2.99
N PRO A 76 -11.66 15.79 2.88
CA PRO A 76 -11.45 14.82 3.96
C PRO A 76 -9.99 14.70 4.35
N HIS A 77 -9.71 14.63 5.66
CA HIS A 77 -8.39 14.38 6.21
C HIS A 77 -8.45 13.28 7.27
N VAL A 78 -7.43 12.42 7.27
CA VAL A 78 -7.19 11.42 8.32
C VAL A 78 -5.79 11.63 8.89
N TYR A 79 -5.70 11.80 10.21
CA TYR A 79 -4.44 12.11 10.89
C TYR A 79 -3.85 10.88 11.56
N ALA A 80 -2.52 10.77 11.57
CA ALA A 80 -1.79 9.68 12.21
C ALA A 80 -2.22 9.45 13.67
N LYS A 81 -2.47 10.53 14.42
CA LYS A 81 -2.93 10.45 15.81
C LYS A 81 -4.29 9.73 15.97
N ASP A 82 -5.20 9.93 15.00
CA ASP A 82 -6.52 9.31 15.02
C ASP A 82 -6.41 7.82 14.63
N ILE A 83 -5.52 7.49 13.68
CA ILE A 83 -5.20 6.09 13.32
C ILE A 83 -4.62 5.34 14.53
N ASN A 84 -3.67 5.96 15.23
CA ASN A 84 -3.02 5.36 16.39
C ASN A 84 -3.96 5.20 17.61
N ALA A 85 -5.08 5.93 17.63
CA ALA A 85 -6.10 5.84 18.66
C ALA A 85 -7.16 4.75 18.39
N LEU A 86 -7.10 4.07 17.24
CA LEU A 86 -8.02 2.98 16.92
C LEU A 86 -7.90 1.86 17.97
N ALA A 87 -9.03 1.52 18.58
CA ALA A 87 -9.08 0.40 19.49
C ALA A 87 -8.84 -0.92 18.75
N THR A 88 -7.82 -1.64 19.17
CA THR A 88 -7.45 -2.93 18.56
C THR A 88 -6.87 -3.90 19.57
N LEU A 89 -7.07 -5.19 19.32
CA LEU A 89 -6.40 -6.26 20.05
C LEU A 89 -5.05 -6.53 19.40
N ILE A 90 -3.98 -6.37 20.15
CA ILE A 90 -2.63 -6.77 19.74
C ILE A 90 -2.37 -8.17 20.29
N PRO A 91 -2.20 -9.20 19.43
CA PRO A 91 -1.88 -10.55 19.88
C PRO A 91 -0.52 -10.61 20.60
N PRO A 92 -0.28 -11.64 21.41
CA PRO A 92 1.04 -11.91 21.96
C PRO A 92 2.09 -12.01 20.83
N GLU A 93 3.33 -11.63 21.15
CA GLU A 93 4.43 -11.57 20.18
C GLU A 93 4.68 -12.90 19.45
N GLU A 94 4.52 -14.02 20.14
CA GLU A 94 4.66 -15.36 19.54
C GLU A 94 3.65 -15.59 18.40
N MET A 95 2.42 -15.13 18.59
CA MET A 95 1.37 -15.22 17.56
C MET A 95 1.66 -14.30 16.39
N LEU A 96 2.19 -13.10 16.64
CA LEU A 96 2.62 -12.18 15.57
C LEU A 96 3.78 -12.75 14.77
N LYS A 97 4.75 -13.38 15.41
CA LYS A 97 5.87 -14.09 14.74
C LYS A 97 5.34 -15.25 13.89
N LEU A 98 4.42 -16.04 14.45
CA LEU A 98 3.81 -17.16 13.72
C LEU A 98 3.01 -16.66 12.51
N TYR A 99 2.18 -15.63 12.70
CA TYR A 99 1.45 -14.99 11.61
C TYR A 99 2.40 -14.51 10.51
N THR A 100 3.45 -13.77 10.88
CA THR A 100 4.43 -13.23 9.93
C THR A 100 5.10 -14.36 9.15
N LYS A 101 5.52 -15.43 9.81
CA LYS A 101 6.13 -16.60 9.17
C LYS A 101 5.26 -17.20 8.07
N TYR A 102 3.94 -17.30 8.31
CA TYR A 102 3.02 -17.89 7.33
C TYR A 102 2.47 -16.88 6.33
N ALA A 103 2.29 -15.62 6.71
CA ALA A 103 1.71 -14.60 5.84
C ALA A 103 2.72 -13.99 4.85
N SER A 104 3.98 -13.79 5.26
CA SER A 104 5.00 -13.12 4.44
C SER A 104 5.13 -13.72 3.03
N PRO A 105 5.25 -15.05 2.84
CA PRO A 105 5.40 -15.62 1.49
C PRO A 105 4.23 -15.29 0.55
N TYR A 106 3.01 -15.18 1.09
CA TYR A 106 1.84 -14.81 0.29
C TYR A 106 1.88 -13.35 -0.12
N PHE A 107 2.21 -12.44 0.79
CA PHE A 107 2.33 -11.02 0.47
C PHE A 107 3.48 -10.72 -0.48
N GLU A 108 4.61 -11.39 -0.33
CA GLU A 108 5.74 -11.30 -1.27
C GLU A 108 5.32 -11.80 -2.66
N LYS A 109 4.62 -12.93 -2.74
CA LYS A 109 4.10 -13.45 -4.01
C LYS A 109 3.10 -12.49 -4.65
N ILE A 110 2.21 -11.89 -3.87
CA ILE A 110 1.28 -10.86 -4.36
C ILE A 110 2.06 -9.66 -4.93
N GLY A 111 3.14 -9.23 -4.28
CA GLY A 111 4.01 -8.17 -4.77
C GLY A 111 4.63 -8.51 -6.13
N VAL A 112 5.21 -9.70 -6.26
CA VAL A 112 5.78 -10.20 -7.53
C VAL A 112 4.73 -10.24 -8.64
N LEU A 113 3.53 -10.75 -8.35
CA LEU A 113 2.45 -10.81 -9.33
C LEU A 113 1.97 -9.43 -9.78
N LYS A 114 1.86 -8.48 -8.85
CA LYS A 114 1.52 -7.08 -9.18
C LYS A 114 2.55 -6.45 -10.12
N GLU A 115 3.84 -6.66 -9.86
CA GLU A 115 4.92 -6.15 -10.72
C GLU A 115 4.90 -6.82 -12.11
N GLN A 116 4.62 -8.10 -12.19
CA GLN A 116 4.44 -8.80 -13.46
C GLN A 116 3.25 -8.22 -14.27
N ILE A 117 2.10 -8.00 -13.62
CA ILE A 117 0.93 -7.39 -14.25
C ILE A 117 1.28 -5.98 -14.77
N LYS A 118 1.99 -5.17 -13.97
CA LYS A 118 2.45 -3.84 -14.38
C LYS A 118 3.31 -3.90 -15.64
N LYS A 119 4.29 -4.80 -15.68
CA LYS A 119 5.17 -4.99 -16.85
C LYS A 119 4.41 -5.48 -18.08
N LEU A 120 3.47 -6.41 -17.90
CA LEU A 120 2.63 -6.90 -19.00
C LEU A 120 1.74 -5.79 -19.58
N ASN A 121 1.12 -4.98 -18.74
CA ASN A 121 0.34 -3.83 -19.17
C ASN A 121 1.21 -2.82 -19.95
N GLN A 122 2.39 -2.48 -19.42
CA GLN A 122 3.34 -1.59 -20.13
C GLN A 122 3.77 -2.17 -21.48
N SER A 123 4.00 -3.48 -21.56
CA SER A 123 4.35 -4.13 -22.83
C SER A 123 3.21 -4.08 -23.83
N ARG A 124 1.98 -4.40 -23.38
CA ARG A 124 0.78 -4.28 -24.21
C ARG A 124 0.64 -2.84 -24.76
N ASP A 125 0.72 -1.85 -23.89
CA ASP A 125 0.48 -0.44 -24.24
C ASP A 125 1.57 0.10 -25.20
N ARG A 126 2.78 -0.47 -25.17
CA ARG A 126 3.85 -0.16 -26.12
C ARG A 126 3.69 -0.88 -27.46
N LEU A 127 3.20 -2.11 -27.44
CA LEU A 127 3.10 -2.95 -28.66
C LEU A 127 1.82 -2.67 -29.44
N LEU A 128 0.70 -2.42 -28.77
CA LEU A 128 -0.60 -2.26 -29.43
C LEU A 128 -0.60 -1.14 -30.50
N PRO A 129 -0.09 0.07 -30.25
CA PRO A 129 -0.01 1.10 -31.29
C PRO A 129 0.85 0.70 -32.48
N LYS A 130 1.94 -0.02 -32.26
CA LYS A 130 2.85 -0.48 -33.33
C LYS A 130 2.22 -1.53 -34.22
N LEU A 131 1.42 -2.43 -33.64
CA LEU A 131 0.65 -3.41 -34.38
C LEU A 131 -0.47 -2.76 -35.19
N MET A 132 -1.13 -1.75 -34.62
CA MET A 132 -2.23 -1.03 -35.31
C MET A 132 -1.72 -0.13 -36.46
N ASN A 133 -0.47 0.30 -36.44
CA ASN A 133 0.15 1.13 -37.46
C ASN A 133 0.99 0.33 -38.47
N ASP A 134 0.87 -0.98 -38.52
CA ASP A 134 1.65 -1.90 -39.38
C ASP A 134 3.18 -1.74 -39.23
N GLU A 135 3.64 -1.20 -38.08
CA GLU A 135 5.09 -1.03 -37.82
C GLU A 135 5.77 -2.36 -37.45
N ILE A 136 4.98 -3.39 -37.10
CA ILE A 136 5.45 -4.75 -36.81
C ILE A 136 4.66 -5.72 -37.68
N ASN A 137 5.33 -6.42 -38.58
CA ASN A 137 4.78 -7.58 -39.30
C ASN A 137 4.83 -8.79 -38.39
N ILE A 138 3.71 -9.50 -38.29
CA ILE A 138 3.58 -10.78 -37.59
C ILE A 138 3.94 -11.92 -38.54
#